data_e507e53257f8e68c9487c9733bfb7742
#
_entry.id   e507e53257f8e68c9487c9733bfb7742
#
_cell.length_a   1.000
_cell.length_b   1.000
_cell.length_c   1.000
_cell.angle_alpha   90.00
_cell.angle_beta   90.00
_cell.angle_gamma   90.00
#
_symmetry.space_group_name_H-M   'P 1'
#
loop_
_entity.id
_entity.type
_entity.pdbx_description
1 polymer ?
#
loop_
_entity_poly.entity_id
_entity_poly.type
_entity_poly.pdbx_seq_one_letter_code
_entity_poly.pdbx_strand_id
1 'polypeptide(L)'
;MDDYVKVEKIGEGTYGVVYKGRHKKSQKLVALKKIRLESDEEGVPSTAIREISLLRELQHPNVVGLEDVLMQENKLYLVFEFLAMDLKAYLDSLPTAQMVDKMLVKSYLFQITQAILFCHKRRTLHRDLKPQNLLIDNKGCIKLADFGLARAFGIPVRVYTHEVVTLWYRGPEVLLGSQRYSCPLDIWSIGCIFAEMVTKKPLFHGDSEIDQLYRIFRTLSTPTEESWPGVVDLPDYKSTFPNWKTNQLKENPSSIIPAKQLDSKGVDLLQKMLIYDPAKRISARAALKHPFFDNLDKNSLPAPMES
;
A
#
# COMPACT_ATOMS: atom_id res chain seq x y z
N MET A 1 -25.83 14.47 -2.14
CA MET A 1 -26.22 13.23 -2.88
C MET A 1 -27.17 13.50 -4.06
N ASP A 2 -27.68 14.72 -4.18
CA ASP A 2 -28.66 15.03 -5.25
C ASP A 2 -28.12 14.83 -6.67
N ASP A 3 -26.81 14.99 -6.85
CA ASP A 3 -26.15 14.79 -8.14
C ASP A 3 -25.66 13.35 -8.40
N TYR A 4 -25.80 12.42 -7.43
CA TYR A 4 -25.29 11.05 -7.54
C TYR A 4 -26.38 10.01 -7.28
N VAL A 5 -26.31 8.89 -8.00
CA VAL A 5 -27.14 7.68 -7.78
C VAL A 5 -26.23 6.55 -7.35
N LYS A 6 -26.56 5.88 -6.22
CA LYS A 6 -25.90 4.62 -5.84
C LYS A 6 -26.41 3.51 -6.76
N VAL A 7 -25.48 2.75 -7.34
CA VAL A 7 -25.78 1.63 -8.23
C VAL A 7 -25.72 0.30 -7.47
N GLU A 8 -24.58 0.02 -6.84
CA GLU A 8 -24.35 -1.24 -6.11
C GLU A 8 -23.31 -1.04 -5.00
N LYS A 9 -23.36 -1.90 -3.97
CA LYS A 9 -22.30 -1.97 -2.94
C LYS A 9 -21.14 -2.77 -3.52
N ILE A 10 -19.93 -2.20 -3.51
CA ILE A 10 -18.72 -2.82 -4.06
C ILE A 10 -17.68 -3.20 -2.99
N GLY A 11 -17.83 -2.69 -1.77
CA GLY A 11 -16.95 -3.04 -0.67
C GLY A 11 -17.48 -2.57 0.67
N GLU A 12 -16.99 -3.21 1.72
CA GLU A 12 -17.16 -2.79 3.10
C GLU A 12 -15.83 -3.02 3.81
N GLY A 13 -15.37 -2.08 4.58
CA GLY A 13 -14.13 -2.15 5.31
C GLY A 13 -14.20 -1.39 6.61
N THR A 14 -13.09 -1.34 7.32
CA THR A 14 -12.95 -0.69 8.64
C THR A 14 -13.45 0.75 8.66
N TYR A 15 -13.35 1.46 7.54
CA TYR A 15 -13.67 2.89 7.44
C TYR A 15 -15.09 3.19 6.97
N GLY A 16 -15.82 2.18 6.52
CA GLY A 16 -17.16 2.36 6.03
C GLY A 16 -17.51 1.47 4.84
N VAL A 17 -18.56 1.85 4.12
CA VAL A 17 -19.08 1.11 2.97
C VAL A 17 -18.79 1.89 1.70
N VAL A 18 -18.32 1.17 0.67
CA VAL A 18 -18.06 1.74 -0.65
C VAL A 18 -19.14 1.29 -1.62
N TYR A 19 -19.71 2.24 -2.34
CA TYR A 19 -20.72 2.00 -3.37
C TYR A 19 -20.17 2.45 -4.72
N LYS A 20 -20.44 1.69 -5.75
CA LYS A 20 -20.39 2.19 -7.11
C LYS A 20 -21.56 3.14 -7.31
N GLY A 21 -21.28 4.33 -7.79
CA GLY A 21 -22.28 5.36 -8.05
C GLY A 21 -22.14 5.91 -9.45
N ARG A 22 -23.11 6.75 -9.82
CA ARG A 22 -23.14 7.45 -11.11
C ARG A 22 -23.53 8.91 -10.88
N HIS A 23 -22.75 9.80 -11.44
CA HIS A 23 -23.12 11.23 -11.46
C HIS A 23 -24.27 11.46 -12.46
N LYS A 24 -25.37 12.03 -11.99
CA LYS A 24 -26.64 12.13 -12.76
C LYS A 24 -26.49 12.88 -14.08
N LYS A 25 -25.77 14.00 -14.09
CA LYS A 25 -25.62 14.85 -15.28
C LYS A 25 -24.61 14.27 -16.29
N SER A 26 -23.40 13.92 -15.82
CA SER A 26 -22.31 13.47 -16.71
C SER A 26 -22.35 11.97 -17.01
N GLN A 27 -23.19 11.19 -16.29
CA GLN A 27 -23.23 9.72 -16.35
C GLN A 27 -21.90 9.04 -15.98
N LYS A 28 -20.94 9.79 -15.46
CA LYS A 28 -19.64 9.28 -15.04
C LYS A 28 -19.79 8.34 -13.85
N LEU A 29 -19.09 7.19 -13.91
CA LEU A 29 -19.01 6.27 -12.78
C LEU A 29 -18.07 6.84 -11.70
N VAL A 30 -18.47 6.68 -10.44
CA VAL A 30 -17.73 7.13 -9.26
C VAL A 30 -17.74 6.06 -8.17
N ALA A 31 -16.79 6.11 -7.26
CA ALA A 31 -16.79 5.32 -6.04
C ALA A 31 -17.21 6.23 -4.86
N LEU A 32 -18.34 5.90 -4.22
CA LEU A 32 -18.91 6.64 -3.11
C LEU A 32 -18.53 5.95 -1.79
N LYS A 33 -17.55 6.47 -1.09
CA LYS A 33 -17.13 5.94 0.21
C LYS A 33 -17.88 6.63 1.34
N LYS A 34 -18.82 5.91 1.96
CA LYS A 34 -19.55 6.37 3.14
C LYS A 34 -18.68 6.16 4.37
N ILE A 35 -18.30 7.25 5.05
CA ILE A 35 -17.50 7.21 6.27
C ILE A 35 -18.40 7.00 7.48
N ARG A 36 -18.00 6.10 8.38
CA ARG A 36 -18.61 5.95 9.70
C ARG A 36 -18.07 7.05 10.61
N LEU A 37 -18.95 7.88 11.18
CA LEU A 37 -18.60 8.84 12.24
C LEU A 37 -18.91 8.19 13.58
N GLU A 38 -18.05 8.39 14.58
CA GLU A 38 -18.19 7.73 15.90
C GLU A 38 -19.34 8.30 16.73
N SER A 39 -19.73 9.56 16.53
CA SER A 39 -20.91 10.16 17.14
C SER A 39 -21.70 10.97 16.13
N ASP A 40 -23.02 10.78 16.10
CA ASP A 40 -23.92 11.58 15.27
C ASP A 40 -24.06 13.04 15.80
N GLU A 41 -23.61 13.32 17.04
CA GLU A 41 -23.79 14.61 17.72
C GLU A 41 -22.60 15.59 17.55
N GLU A 42 -21.38 15.10 17.38
CA GLU A 42 -20.16 15.94 17.33
C GLU A 42 -19.76 16.42 15.93
N GLY A 43 -20.43 15.94 14.88
CA GLY A 43 -20.12 16.30 13.49
C GLY A 43 -18.81 15.66 12.99
N VAL A 44 -18.25 16.21 11.91
CA VAL A 44 -17.00 15.69 11.31
C VAL A 44 -15.80 16.17 12.13
N PRO A 45 -14.95 15.28 12.65
CA PRO A 45 -13.76 15.67 13.41
C PRO A 45 -12.86 16.62 12.62
N SER A 46 -12.26 17.60 13.29
CA SER A 46 -11.36 18.57 12.64
C SER A 46 -10.14 17.92 12.00
N THR A 47 -9.69 16.80 12.56
CA THR A 47 -8.63 15.94 12.00
C THR A 47 -9.04 15.36 10.66
N ALA A 48 -10.28 14.91 10.53
CA ALA A 48 -10.84 14.37 9.30
C ALA A 48 -10.95 15.44 8.21
N ILE A 49 -11.39 16.65 8.55
CA ILE A 49 -11.46 17.77 7.61
C ILE A 49 -10.06 18.09 7.04
N ARG A 50 -9.04 18.11 7.92
CA ARG A 50 -7.66 18.37 7.50
C ARG A 50 -7.14 17.28 6.55
N GLU A 51 -7.36 15.99 6.85
CA GLU A 51 -6.90 14.90 5.97
C GLU A 51 -7.68 14.85 4.65
N ILE A 52 -8.98 15.16 4.66
CA ILE A 52 -9.77 15.29 3.42
C ILE A 52 -9.21 16.41 2.54
N SER A 53 -8.85 17.55 3.15
CA SER A 53 -8.22 18.67 2.43
C SER A 53 -6.89 18.24 1.80
N LEU A 54 -6.05 17.51 2.53
CA LEU A 54 -4.80 16.96 2.01
C LEU A 54 -5.05 15.98 0.85
N LEU A 55 -6.05 15.09 0.97
CA LEU A 55 -6.40 14.16 -0.12
C LEU A 55 -6.85 14.90 -1.38
N ARG A 56 -7.56 16.00 -1.24
CA ARG A 56 -8.01 16.82 -2.37
C ARG A 56 -6.84 17.46 -3.13
N GLU A 57 -5.73 17.72 -2.44
CA GLU A 57 -4.49 18.25 -3.02
C GLU A 57 -3.63 17.16 -3.68
N LEU A 58 -3.90 15.87 -3.42
CA LEU A 58 -3.15 14.76 -4.00
C LEU A 58 -3.59 14.48 -5.45
N GLN A 59 -3.31 15.42 -6.36
CA GLN A 59 -3.56 15.26 -7.78
C GLN A 59 -2.33 14.69 -8.47
N HIS A 60 -2.39 13.41 -8.83
CA HIS A 60 -1.32 12.69 -9.53
C HIS A 60 -1.93 11.59 -10.41
N PRO A 61 -1.41 11.29 -11.60
CA PRO A 61 -1.98 10.27 -12.49
C PRO A 61 -2.04 8.87 -11.86
N ASN A 62 -1.14 8.57 -10.90
CA ASN A 62 -1.10 7.30 -10.18
C ASN A 62 -1.66 7.39 -8.74
N VAL A 63 -2.52 8.35 -8.47
CA VAL A 63 -3.30 8.47 -7.23
C VAL A 63 -4.77 8.60 -7.60
N VAL A 64 -5.63 7.85 -6.92
CA VAL A 64 -7.09 7.93 -7.15
C VAL A 64 -7.59 9.29 -6.70
N GLY A 65 -8.18 10.03 -7.64
CA GLY A 65 -8.64 11.40 -7.42
C GLY A 65 -9.87 11.47 -6.53
N LEU A 66 -9.84 12.32 -5.50
CA LEU A 66 -11.01 12.72 -4.74
C LEU A 66 -11.74 13.83 -5.53
N GLU A 67 -12.91 13.50 -6.10
CA GLU A 67 -13.69 14.39 -6.97
C GLU A 67 -14.61 15.31 -6.18
N ASP A 68 -15.22 14.81 -5.10
CA ASP A 68 -16.17 15.57 -4.31
C ASP A 68 -16.25 15.07 -2.85
N VAL A 69 -16.81 15.90 -1.99
CA VAL A 69 -17.07 15.59 -0.58
C VAL A 69 -18.48 16.05 -0.24
N LEU A 70 -19.33 15.13 0.18
CA LEU A 70 -20.74 15.37 0.39
C LEU A 70 -21.15 15.06 1.84
N MET A 71 -21.95 15.94 2.41
CA MET A 71 -22.64 15.71 3.68
C MET A 71 -24.12 15.48 3.39
N GLN A 72 -24.67 14.37 3.91
CA GLN A 72 -26.10 14.10 3.83
C GLN A 72 -26.56 13.37 5.10
N GLU A 73 -27.59 13.86 5.78
CA GLU A 73 -28.17 13.22 6.97
C GLU A 73 -27.11 12.82 8.01
N ASN A 74 -26.21 13.74 8.36
CA ASN A 74 -25.06 13.53 9.25
C ASN A 74 -24.09 12.42 8.79
N LYS A 75 -24.10 12.05 7.50
CA LYS A 75 -23.20 11.07 6.91
C LYS A 75 -22.27 11.73 5.92
N LEU A 76 -20.99 11.43 6.04
CA LEU A 76 -19.94 11.92 5.15
C LEU A 76 -19.72 10.93 4.02
N TYR A 77 -19.74 11.43 2.79
CA TYR A 77 -19.39 10.65 1.59
C TYR A 77 -18.20 11.28 0.89
N LEU A 78 -17.21 10.49 0.61
CA LEU A 78 -16.09 10.86 -0.26
C LEU A 78 -16.35 10.28 -1.64
N VAL A 79 -16.29 11.12 -2.66
CA VAL A 79 -16.54 10.74 -4.06
C VAL A 79 -15.20 10.63 -4.76
N PHE A 80 -14.84 9.43 -5.17
CA PHE A 80 -13.59 9.15 -5.89
C PHE A 80 -13.88 8.76 -7.34
N GLU A 81 -12.90 8.89 -8.21
CA GLU A 81 -12.95 8.25 -9.52
C GLU A 81 -13.16 6.74 -9.35
N PHE A 82 -13.92 6.13 -10.26
CA PHE A 82 -14.19 4.69 -10.21
C PHE A 82 -13.21 3.93 -11.12
N LEU A 83 -12.55 2.93 -10.54
CA LEU A 83 -11.74 1.95 -11.26
C LEU A 83 -12.28 0.54 -10.96
N ALA A 84 -12.39 -0.29 -11.99
CA ALA A 84 -13.14 -1.55 -11.88
C ALA A 84 -12.32 -2.72 -11.32
N MET A 85 -10.99 -2.63 -11.29
CA MET A 85 -10.11 -3.73 -10.92
C MET A 85 -9.01 -3.25 -9.97
N ASP A 86 -8.68 -4.06 -8.99
CA ASP A 86 -7.48 -3.88 -8.17
C ASP A 86 -6.39 -4.90 -8.55
N LEU A 87 -5.17 -4.68 -8.05
CA LEU A 87 -4.02 -5.53 -8.35
C LEU A 87 -4.23 -6.97 -7.82
N LYS A 88 -4.91 -7.15 -6.67
CA LYS A 88 -5.18 -8.50 -6.14
C LYS A 88 -6.11 -9.27 -7.08
N ALA A 89 -7.22 -8.66 -7.48
CA ALA A 89 -8.15 -9.24 -8.44
C ALA A 89 -7.46 -9.54 -9.78
N TYR A 90 -6.57 -8.66 -10.25
CA TYR A 90 -5.76 -8.91 -11.45
C TYR A 90 -4.86 -10.14 -11.29
N LEU A 91 -4.08 -10.23 -10.20
CA LEU A 91 -3.19 -11.37 -9.95
C LEU A 91 -3.95 -12.69 -9.84
N ASP A 92 -5.13 -12.66 -9.19
CA ASP A 92 -5.98 -13.85 -9.04
C ASP A 92 -6.67 -14.26 -10.36
N SER A 93 -6.91 -13.33 -11.27
CA SER A 93 -7.51 -13.61 -12.58
C SER A 93 -6.56 -14.34 -13.54
N LEU A 94 -5.25 -14.28 -13.30
CA LEU A 94 -4.26 -14.93 -14.14
C LEU A 94 -4.26 -16.45 -13.90
N PRO A 95 -4.23 -17.28 -14.97
CA PRO A 95 -4.08 -18.74 -14.82
C PRO A 95 -2.87 -19.10 -13.94
N THR A 96 -2.98 -20.20 -13.20
CA THR A 96 -1.94 -20.61 -12.22
C THR A 96 -0.54 -20.69 -12.83
N ALA A 97 -0.42 -21.18 -14.06
CA ALA A 97 0.86 -21.32 -14.77
C ALA A 97 1.37 -20.00 -15.40
N GLN A 98 0.53 -18.99 -15.49
CA GLN A 98 0.89 -17.71 -16.11
C GLN A 98 1.40 -16.73 -15.03
N MET A 99 2.62 -16.27 -15.22
CA MET A 99 3.21 -15.21 -14.40
C MET A 99 2.88 -13.84 -15.01
N VAL A 100 2.96 -12.81 -14.18
CA VAL A 100 2.83 -11.43 -14.66
C VAL A 100 3.98 -11.11 -15.61
N ASP A 101 3.70 -10.39 -16.70
CA ASP A 101 4.75 -9.94 -17.61
C ASP A 101 5.78 -9.06 -16.89
N LYS A 102 7.07 -9.29 -17.18
CA LYS A 102 8.17 -8.61 -16.47
C LYS A 102 8.20 -7.11 -16.69
N MET A 103 7.84 -6.66 -17.89
CA MET A 103 7.78 -5.23 -18.19
C MET A 103 6.58 -4.59 -17.51
N LEU A 104 5.48 -5.32 -17.38
CA LEU A 104 4.32 -4.85 -16.62
C LEU A 104 4.63 -4.75 -15.12
N VAL A 105 5.30 -5.75 -14.53
CA VAL A 105 5.78 -5.67 -13.13
C VAL A 105 6.65 -4.43 -12.93
N LYS A 106 7.60 -4.21 -13.85
CA LYS A 106 8.51 -3.06 -13.80
C LYS A 106 7.76 -1.73 -13.93
N SER A 107 6.81 -1.65 -14.86
CA SER A 107 5.95 -0.50 -15.09
C SER A 107 5.11 -0.18 -13.85
N TYR A 108 4.42 -1.16 -13.29
CA TYR A 108 3.60 -0.97 -12.10
C TYR A 108 4.44 -0.55 -10.88
N LEU A 109 5.57 -1.21 -10.65
CA LEU A 109 6.46 -0.85 -9.55
C LEU A 109 6.95 0.60 -9.67
N PHE A 110 7.31 1.03 -10.89
CA PHE A 110 7.75 2.40 -11.15
C PHE A 110 6.62 3.40 -10.86
N GLN A 111 5.42 3.17 -11.37
CA GLN A 111 4.26 4.02 -11.17
C GLN A 111 3.87 4.14 -9.69
N ILE A 112 3.81 3.02 -8.95
CA ILE A 112 3.56 2.99 -7.50
C ILE A 112 4.61 3.82 -6.77
N THR A 113 5.88 3.64 -7.12
CA THR A 113 6.99 4.35 -6.46
C THR A 113 6.96 5.85 -6.77
N GLN A 114 6.56 6.26 -7.99
CA GLN A 114 6.34 7.68 -8.33
C GLN A 114 5.20 8.29 -7.50
N ALA A 115 4.08 7.61 -7.40
CA ALA A 115 2.93 8.07 -6.62
C ALA A 115 3.30 8.22 -5.13
N ILE A 116 4.03 7.26 -4.56
CA ILE A 116 4.49 7.34 -3.16
C ILE A 116 5.50 8.48 -2.98
N LEU A 117 6.43 8.69 -3.92
CA LEU A 117 7.34 9.85 -3.86
C LEU A 117 6.56 11.17 -3.85
N PHE A 118 5.52 11.28 -4.68
CA PHE A 118 4.65 12.45 -4.73
C PHE A 118 3.96 12.70 -3.38
N CYS A 119 3.41 11.66 -2.76
CA CYS A 119 2.78 11.74 -1.43
C CYS A 119 3.80 12.11 -0.34
N HIS A 120 4.96 11.46 -0.32
CA HIS A 120 6.02 11.71 0.67
C HIS A 120 6.55 13.14 0.62
N LYS A 121 6.69 13.74 -0.58
CA LYS A 121 7.04 15.15 -0.74
C LYS A 121 6.02 16.10 -0.09
N ARG A 122 4.76 15.68 0.04
CA ARG A 122 3.67 16.41 0.68
C ARG A 122 3.43 15.99 2.13
N ARG A 123 4.41 15.26 2.72
CA ARG A 123 4.35 14.74 4.10
C ARG A 123 3.14 13.84 4.36
N THR A 124 2.62 13.22 3.32
CA THR A 124 1.51 12.27 3.39
C THR A 124 2.03 10.85 3.26
N LEU A 125 1.72 10.00 4.24
CA LEU A 125 2.02 8.57 4.24
C LEU A 125 0.76 7.81 3.84
N HIS A 126 0.92 6.70 3.10
CA HIS A 126 -0.21 5.83 2.76
C HIS A 126 -0.62 4.93 3.93
N ARG A 127 0.35 4.27 4.59
CA ARG A 127 0.23 3.43 5.80
C ARG A 127 -0.49 2.08 5.63
N ASP A 128 -1.25 1.86 4.56
CA ASP A 128 -2.00 0.62 4.30
C ASP A 128 -1.85 0.19 2.83
N LEU A 129 -0.62 0.20 2.32
CA LEU A 129 -0.35 -0.31 0.98
C LEU A 129 -0.48 -1.83 0.94
N LYS A 130 -1.35 -2.29 0.04
CA LYS A 130 -1.61 -3.70 -0.27
C LYS A 130 -2.18 -3.81 -1.67
N PRO A 131 -2.16 -4.98 -2.32
CA PRO A 131 -2.67 -5.13 -3.69
C PRO A 131 -4.12 -4.68 -3.88
N GLN A 132 -4.98 -4.82 -2.86
CA GLN A 132 -6.38 -4.39 -2.90
C GLN A 132 -6.54 -2.86 -2.95
N ASN A 133 -5.53 -2.11 -2.49
CA ASN A 133 -5.51 -0.64 -2.50
C ASN A 133 -4.76 -0.06 -3.71
N LEU A 134 -4.41 -0.90 -4.68
CA LEU A 134 -3.76 -0.55 -5.93
C LEU A 134 -4.74 -0.82 -7.08
N LEU A 135 -5.40 0.23 -7.56
CA LEU A 135 -6.42 0.11 -8.59
C LEU A 135 -5.81 0.25 -9.97
N ILE A 136 -6.33 -0.49 -10.94
CA ILE A 136 -5.85 -0.53 -12.31
C ILE A 136 -6.94 0.02 -13.21
N ASP A 137 -6.60 1.00 -14.05
CA ASP A 137 -7.50 1.53 -15.05
C ASP A 137 -7.47 0.68 -16.34
N ASN A 138 -8.40 0.95 -17.24
CA ASN A 138 -8.51 0.26 -18.53
C ASN A 138 -7.39 0.62 -19.54
N LYS A 139 -6.51 1.55 -19.19
CA LYS A 139 -5.32 1.91 -19.96
C LYS A 139 -4.04 1.28 -19.45
N GLY A 140 -4.13 0.45 -18.39
CA GLY A 140 -2.98 -0.19 -17.76
C GLY A 140 -2.20 0.72 -16.80
N CYS A 141 -2.78 1.83 -16.35
CA CYS A 141 -2.21 2.64 -15.28
C CYS A 141 -2.61 2.09 -13.93
N ILE A 142 -1.67 2.07 -12.98
CA ILE A 142 -1.93 1.69 -11.59
C ILE A 142 -2.00 2.94 -10.71
N LYS A 143 -2.96 2.97 -9.80
CA LYS A 143 -3.24 4.12 -8.94
C LYS A 143 -3.36 3.70 -7.48
N LEU A 144 -2.80 4.53 -6.58
CA LEU A 144 -2.96 4.38 -5.13
C LEU A 144 -4.37 4.79 -4.72
N ALA A 145 -5.03 3.92 -3.96
CA ALA A 145 -6.34 4.17 -3.36
C ALA A 145 -6.30 3.94 -1.85
N ASP A 146 -7.33 4.38 -1.15
CA ASP A 146 -7.54 4.06 0.27
C ASP A 146 -6.38 4.45 1.20
N PHE A 147 -5.94 5.72 1.11
CA PHE A 147 -5.04 6.29 2.12
C PHE A 147 -5.61 6.04 3.52
N GLY A 148 -4.74 5.61 4.43
CA GLY A 148 -5.12 5.23 5.80
C GLY A 148 -5.76 6.37 6.60
N LEU A 149 -7.00 6.71 6.28
CA LEU A 149 -7.83 7.74 6.91
C LEU A 149 -8.19 7.44 8.37
N ALA A 150 -7.87 6.25 8.88
CA ALA A 150 -8.25 5.79 10.21
C ALA A 150 -7.89 6.76 11.33
N ARG A 151 -6.71 7.38 11.26
CA ARG A 151 -6.29 8.36 12.27
C ARG A 151 -7.08 9.66 12.22
N ALA A 152 -7.53 10.06 11.03
CA ALA A 152 -8.28 11.28 10.83
C ALA A 152 -9.66 11.23 11.48
N PHE A 153 -10.27 10.06 11.42
CA PHE A 153 -11.64 9.87 11.91
C PHE A 153 -11.70 9.32 13.35
N GLY A 154 -10.55 9.26 14.08
CA GLY A 154 -10.51 8.75 15.44
C GLY A 154 -10.81 7.26 15.56
N ILE A 155 -10.93 6.55 14.43
CA ILE A 155 -11.24 5.12 14.42
C ILE A 155 -10.03 4.37 15.01
N PRO A 156 -10.20 3.65 16.15
CA PRO A 156 -9.11 2.91 16.76
C PRO A 156 -8.54 1.90 15.76
N VAL A 157 -7.24 1.97 15.51
CA VAL A 157 -6.55 1.01 14.62
C VAL A 157 -6.62 -0.43 15.16
N ARG A 158 -7.12 -0.60 16.40
CA ARG A 158 -7.29 -1.87 17.12
C ARG A 158 -8.75 -2.23 17.39
N VAL A 159 -9.68 -1.96 16.49
CA VAL A 159 -11.00 -2.59 16.61
C VAL A 159 -10.86 -4.01 16.06
N TYR A 160 -10.86 -4.98 16.97
CA TYR A 160 -11.06 -6.40 16.69
C TYR A 160 -12.50 -6.62 16.19
N THR A 161 -12.80 -6.18 15.00
CA THR A 161 -13.89 -6.78 14.22
C THR A 161 -13.30 -7.98 13.49
N HIS A 162 -14.07 -9.02 13.26
CA HIS A 162 -13.69 -10.26 12.58
C HIS A 162 -13.11 -10.08 11.15
N GLU A 163 -12.85 -8.86 10.71
CA GLU A 163 -12.06 -8.58 9.53
C GLU A 163 -10.58 -8.69 9.89
N VAL A 164 -9.97 -9.76 9.41
CA VAL A 164 -8.53 -9.99 9.49
C VAL A 164 -7.82 -8.82 8.82
N VAL A 165 -7.29 -7.90 9.63
CA VAL A 165 -6.45 -6.80 9.14
C VAL A 165 -5.24 -7.45 8.47
N THR A 166 -5.05 -7.21 7.18
CA THR A 166 -3.96 -7.80 6.42
C THR A 166 -2.61 -7.32 6.96
N LEU A 167 -1.89 -8.21 7.66
CA LEU A 167 -0.60 -7.92 8.28
C LEU A 167 0.58 -8.08 7.31
N TRP A 168 0.35 -8.72 6.17
CA TRP A 168 1.37 -9.24 5.25
C TRP A 168 2.31 -8.18 4.67
N TYR A 169 1.87 -6.94 4.63
CA TYR A 169 2.62 -5.80 4.06
C TYR A 169 3.15 -4.84 5.12
N ARG A 170 2.93 -5.13 6.41
CA ARG A 170 3.40 -4.28 7.51
C ARG A 170 4.89 -4.40 7.72
N GLY A 171 5.56 -3.26 7.86
CA GLY A 171 6.97 -3.22 8.20
C GLY A 171 7.25 -3.78 9.61
N PRO A 172 8.42 -4.39 9.83
CA PRO A 172 8.79 -4.95 11.12
C PRO A 172 8.82 -3.91 12.24
N GLU A 173 9.11 -2.66 11.93
CA GLU A 173 9.06 -1.56 12.89
C GLU A 173 7.66 -1.35 13.49
N VAL A 174 6.62 -1.56 12.70
CA VAL A 174 5.23 -1.46 13.18
C VAL A 174 4.87 -2.66 14.03
N LEU A 175 5.23 -3.86 13.57
CA LEU A 175 4.96 -5.12 14.26
C LEU A 175 5.72 -5.22 15.60
N LEU A 176 6.85 -4.52 15.71
CA LEU A 176 7.65 -4.42 16.95
C LEU A 176 7.25 -3.21 17.81
N GLY A 177 6.13 -2.55 17.52
CA GLY A 177 5.54 -1.54 18.37
C GLY A 177 6.16 -0.14 18.28
N SER A 178 6.92 0.17 17.21
CA SER A 178 7.45 1.52 17.02
C SER A 178 6.32 2.56 16.96
N GLN A 179 6.43 3.60 17.76
CA GLN A 179 5.46 4.70 17.75
C GLN A 179 5.75 5.75 16.66
N ARG A 180 6.96 5.71 16.08
CA ARG A 180 7.39 6.66 15.05
C ARG A 180 7.35 6.00 13.68
N TYR A 181 6.39 6.40 12.86
CA TYR A 181 6.27 5.98 11.46
C TYR A 181 6.80 7.06 10.53
N SER A 182 7.44 6.64 9.46
CA SER A 182 7.98 7.54 8.44
C SER A 182 7.89 6.93 7.05
N CYS A 183 8.33 7.65 6.04
CA CYS A 183 8.29 7.22 4.63
C CYS A 183 8.81 5.80 4.35
N PRO A 184 9.84 5.27 5.04
CA PRO A 184 10.30 3.89 4.85
C PRO A 184 9.24 2.81 5.07
N LEU A 185 8.20 3.08 5.87
CA LEU A 185 7.09 2.15 6.07
C LEU A 185 6.41 1.75 4.75
N ASP A 186 6.07 2.74 3.93
CA ASP A 186 5.44 2.51 2.64
C ASP A 186 6.38 1.77 1.68
N ILE A 187 7.70 2.00 1.77
CA ILE A 187 8.70 1.31 0.95
C ILE A 187 8.77 -0.18 1.27
N TRP A 188 8.66 -0.57 2.54
CA TRP A 188 8.56 -1.98 2.91
C TRP A 188 7.35 -2.64 2.26
N SER A 189 6.18 -2.02 2.37
CA SER A 189 4.95 -2.52 1.76
C SER A 189 5.08 -2.67 0.24
N ILE A 190 5.71 -1.68 -0.43
CA ILE A 190 6.00 -1.76 -1.88
C ILE A 190 6.93 -2.94 -2.19
N GLY A 191 7.94 -3.20 -1.37
CA GLY A 191 8.82 -4.36 -1.51
C GLY A 191 8.07 -5.70 -1.44
N CYS A 192 7.14 -5.82 -0.48
CA CYS A 192 6.27 -7.00 -0.37
C CYS A 192 5.36 -7.15 -1.60
N ILE A 193 4.75 -6.07 -2.07
CA ILE A 193 3.90 -6.05 -3.27
C ILE A 193 4.72 -6.38 -4.53
N PHE A 194 5.94 -5.88 -4.62
CA PHE A 194 6.86 -6.19 -5.72
C PHE A 194 7.14 -7.70 -5.80
N ALA A 195 7.48 -8.33 -4.68
CA ALA A 195 7.68 -9.77 -4.62
C ALA A 195 6.41 -10.54 -5.01
N GLU A 196 5.22 -10.06 -4.56
CA GLU A 196 3.94 -10.69 -4.90
C GLU A 196 3.58 -10.54 -6.39
N MET A 197 3.84 -9.41 -7.02
CA MET A 197 3.68 -9.27 -8.47
C MET A 197 4.55 -10.27 -9.25
N VAL A 198 5.75 -10.56 -8.76
CA VAL A 198 6.69 -11.50 -9.40
C VAL A 198 6.30 -12.95 -9.18
N THR A 199 5.79 -13.30 -7.99
CA THR A 199 5.54 -14.69 -7.57
C THR A 199 4.07 -15.09 -7.57
N LYS A 200 3.15 -14.13 -7.65
CA LYS A 200 1.70 -14.27 -7.44
C LYS A 200 1.33 -14.78 -6.04
N LYS A 201 2.24 -14.72 -5.10
CA LYS A 201 2.02 -15.14 -3.70
C LYS A 201 2.54 -14.07 -2.77
N PRO A 202 1.83 -13.76 -1.67
CA PRO A 202 2.34 -12.86 -0.64
C PRO A 202 3.70 -13.34 -0.13
N LEU A 203 4.66 -12.42 0.00
CA LEU A 203 6.01 -12.75 0.44
C LEU A 203 6.02 -13.23 1.90
N PHE A 204 5.25 -12.57 2.76
CA PHE A 204 5.10 -12.87 4.17
C PHE A 204 3.61 -13.01 4.50
N HIS A 205 3.14 -14.23 4.68
CA HIS A 205 1.73 -14.57 4.84
C HIS A 205 1.45 -15.03 6.27
N GLY A 206 1.54 -14.10 7.24
CA GLY A 206 1.31 -14.38 8.66
C GLY A 206 -0.16 -14.34 9.05
N ASP A 207 -0.55 -15.23 9.97
CA ASP A 207 -1.91 -15.32 10.51
C ASP A 207 -2.09 -14.48 11.78
N SER A 208 -0.98 -14.05 12.40
CA SER A 208 -0.92 -13.17 13.55
C SER A 208 0.32 -12.26 13.46
N GLU A 209 0.40 -11.23 14.30
CA GLU A 209 1.56 -10.33 14.32
C GLU A 209 2.86 -11.09 14.63
N ILE A 210 2.81 -12.07 15.54
CA ILE A 210 3.97 -12.87 15.87
C ILE A 210 4.34 -13.85 14.74
N ASP A 211 3.37 -14.47 14.08
CA ASP A 211 3.63 -15.34 12.93
C ASP A 211 4.15 -14.51 11.74
N GLN A 212 3.64 -13.29 11.55
CA GLN A 212 4.14 -12.37 10.55
C GLN A 212 5.62 -12.04 10.78
N LEU A 213 6.00 -11.70 12.02
CA LEU A 213 7.41 -11.48 12.39
C LEU A 213 8.27 -12.72 12.14
N TYR A 214 7.80 -13.91 12.52
CA TYR A 214 8.55 -15.14 12.31
C TYR A 214 8.75 -15.47 10.83
N ARG A 215 7.77 -15.19 9.96
CA ARG A 215 7.92 -15.36 8.52
C ARG A 215 8.94 -14.37 7.94
N ILE A 216 8.92 -13.11 8.41
CA ILE A 216 9.92 -12.11 8.04
C ILE A 216 11.32 -12.58 8.47
N PHE A 217 11.48 -12.99 9.73
CA PHE A 217 12.78 -13.39 10.28
C PHE A 217 13.31 -14.67 9.64
N ARG A 218 12.46 -15.65 9.35
CA ARG A 218 12.83 -16.87 8.62
C ARG A 218 13.36 -16.56 7.23
N THR A 219 12.84 -15.53 6.57
CA THR A 219 13.22 -15.15 5.21
C THR A 219 14.44 -14.23 5.18
N LEU A 220 14.53 -13.26 6.10
CA LEU A 220 15.53 -12.19 6.08
C LEU A 220 16.58 -12.29 7.21
N SER A 221 16.60 -13.37 7.97
CA SER A 221 17.26 -13.59 9.28
C SER A 221 16.61 -12.80 10.42
N THR A 222 16.84 -13.22 11.66
CA THR A 222 16.40 -12.46 12.85
C THR A 222 17.24 -11.20 12.97
N PRO A 223 16.65 -10.02 13.14
CA PRO A 223 17.42 -8.77 13.25
C PRO A 223 18.26 -8.74 14.51
N THR A 224 19.44 -8.16 14.39
CA THR A 224 20.41 -7.96 15.46
C THR A 224 20.74 -6.48 15.58
N GLU A 225 21.39 -6.07 16.66
CA GLU A 225 21.89 -4.69 16.82
C GLU A 225 22.83 -4.26 15.68
N GLU A 226 23.53 -5.19 15.04
CA GLU A 226 24.37 -4.89 13.87
C GLU A 226 23.53 -4.57 12.63
N SER A 227 22.49 -5.37 12.37
CA SER A 227 21.62 -5.23 11.20
C SER A 227 20.58 -4.10 11.35
N TRP A 228 20.16 -3.85 12.60
CA TRP A 228 19.19 -2.83 12.97
C TRP A 228 19.47 -2.26 14.37
N PRO A 229 20.31 -1.22 14.47
CA PRO A 229 20.61 -0.59 15.74
C PRO A 229 19.35 -0.11 16.48
N GLY A 230 19.25 -0.45 17.76
CA GLY A 230 18.12 -0.13 18.64
C GLY A 230 16.90 -1.05 18.48
N VAL A 231 17.02 -2.16 17.75
CA VAL A 231 15.91 -3.11 17.58
C VAL A 231 15.47 -3.72 18.91
N VAL A 232 16.41 -3.96 19.82
CA VAL A 232 16.13 -4.57 21.14
C VAL A 232 15.33 -3.63 22.06
N ASP A 233 15.36 -2.33 21.80
CA ASP A 233 14.64 -1.31 22.57
C ASP A 233 13.19 -1.10 22.09
N LEU A 234 12.80 -1.77 21.00
CA LEU A 234 11.43 -1.66 20.51
C LEU A 234 10.45 -2.36 21.45
N PRO A 235 9.25 -1.75 21.70
CA PRO A 235 8.33 -2.19 22.75
C PRO A 235 7.93 -3.67 22.72
N ASP A 236 7.74 -4.21 21.52
CA ASP A 236 7.30 -5.60 21.33
C ASP A 236 8.44 -6.56 20.92
N TYR A 237 9.70 -6.08 20.99
CA TYR A 237 10.86 -6.97 20.80
C TYR A 237 11.00 -7.92 21.97
N LYS A 238 11.32 -9.18 21.67
CA LYS A 238 11.55 -10.22 22.70
C LYS A 238 12.88 -10.94 22.44
N SER A 239 13.73 -10.97 23.45
CA SER A 239 15.01 -11.72 23.40
C SER A 239 14.83 -13.23 23.20
N THR A 240 13.60 -13.74 23.41
CA THR A 240 13.20 -15.14 23.20
C THR A 240 12.77 -15.43 21.76
N PHE A 241 12.82 -14.47 20.84
CA PHE A 241 12.54 -14.75 19.44
C PHE A 241 13.50 -15.81 18.88
N PRO A 242 12.99 -16.75 18.05
CA PRO A 242 13.85 -17.71 17.37
C PRO A 242 14.94 -17.02 16.56
N ASN A 243 16.17 -17.52 16.62
CA ASN A 243 17.31 -16.92 15.95
C ASN A 243 17.59 -17.61 14.60
N TRP A 244 17.00 -17.08 13.53
CA TRP A 244 17.35 -17.46 12.15
C TRP A 244 18.57 -16.66 11.69
N LYS A 245 19.64 -17.34 11.32
CA LYS A 245 20.92 -16.73 10.96
C LYS A 245 21.05 -16.39 9.48
N THR A 246 20.33 -17.10 8.62
CA THR A 246 20.47 -17.01 7.17
C THR A 246 19.46 -16.03 6.57
N ASN A 247 19.94 -15.07 5.81
CA ASN A 247 19.09 -14.22 4.98
C ASN A 247 18.88 -14.90 3.61
N GLN A 248 17.76 -15.61 3.47
CA GLN A 248 17.44 -16.37 2.25
C GLN A 248 17.34 -15.47 1.01
N LEU A 249 16.80 -14.27 1.16
CA LEU A 249 16.68 -13.34 0.03
C LEU A 249 18.05 -12.85 -0.47
N LYS A 250 19.06 -12.80 0.40
CA LYS A 250 20.42 -12.41 0.04
C LYS A 250 21.27 -13.59 -0.43
N GLU A 251 21.22 -14.71 0.28
CA GLU A 251 22.11 -15.85 0.06
C GLU A 251 21.57 -16.80 -1.01
N ASN A 252 20.27 -17.01 -1.06
CA ASN A 252 19.62 -17.89 -2.04
C ASN A 252 18.30 -17.27 -2.56
N PRO A 253 18.35 -16.12 -3.27
CA PRO A 253 17.15 -15.43 -3.75
C PRO A 253 16.25 -16.32 -4.61
N SER A 254 16.81 -17.29 -5.33
CA SER A 254 16.05 -18.21 -6.18
C SER A 254 15.12 -19.15 -5.42
N SER A 255 15.32 -19.33 -4.10
CA SER A 255 14.41 -20.08 -3.26
C SER A 255 13.08 -19.33 -2.97
N ILE A 256 13.09 -18.02 -3.15
CA ILE A 256 11.94 -17.15 -2.88
C ILE A 256 11.39 -16.59 -4.18
N ILE A 257 12.25 -16.06 -5.03
CA ILE A 257 11.91 -15.40 -6.29
C ILE A 257 12.42 -16.26 -7.45
N PRO A 258 11.55 -16.75 -8.34
CA PRO A 258 11.99 -17.53 -9.48
C PRO A 258 13.00 -16.73 -10.36
N ALA A 259 14.20 -17.25 -10.56
CA ALA A 259 15.28 -16.58 -11.30
C ALA A 259 14.88 -16.20 -12.74
N LYS A 260 13.91 -16.92 -13.31
CA LYS A 260 13.36 -16.59 -14.63
C LYS A 260 12.48 -15.34 -14.61
N GLN A 261 11.97 -14.91 -13.46
CA GLN A 261 11.03 -13.79 -13.35
C GLN A 261 11.69 -12.47 -12.99
N LEU A 262 12.76 -12.49 -12.21
CA LEU A 262 13.45 -11.30 -11.75
C LEU A 262 14.95 -11.44 -11.99
N ASP A 263 15.55 -10.42 -12.60
CA ASP A 263 16.99 -10.33 -12.81
C ASP A 263 17.73 -9.88 -11.54
N SER A 264 19.06 -9.88 -11.58
CA SER A 264 19.90 -9.48 -10.46
C SER A 264 19.66 -8.04 -10.00
N LYS A 265 19.34 -7.13 -10.93
CA LYS A 265 19.01 -5.74 -10.61
C LYS A 265 17.68 -5.65 -9.84
N GLY A 266 16.69 -6.44 -10.22
CA GLY A 266 15.42 -6.52 -9.53
C GLY A 266 15.54 -7.12 -8.14
N VAL A 267 16.36 -8.17 -7.98
CA VAL A 267 16.65 -8.77 -6.66
C VAL A 267 17.36 -7.75 -5.77
N ASP A 268 18.35 -7.01 -6.29
CA ASP A 268 19.05 -5.96 -5.54
C ASP A 268 18.09 -4.85 -5.08
N LEU A 269 17.20 -4.38 -5.95
CA LEU A 269 16.18 -3.39 -5.57
C LEU A 269 15.26 -3.93 -4.46
N LEU A 270 14.78 -5.18 -4.60
CA LEU A 270 13.92 -5.81 -3.60
C LEU A 270 14.63 -5.92 -2.24
N GLN A 271 15.89 -6.34 -2.22
CA GLN A 271 16.70 -6.40 -1.00
C GLN A 271 16.83 -5.03 -0.33
N LYS A 272 17.03 -3.96 -1.11
CA LYS A 272 17.12 -2.57 -0.60
C LYS A 272 15.80 -2.04 -0.06
N MET A 273 14.66 -2.50 -0.59
CA MET A 273 13.32 -2.17 -0.07
C MET A 273 13.00 -2.90 1.24
N LEU A 274 13.58 -4.08 1.46
CA LEU A 274 13.32 -4.95 2.61
C LEU A 274 14.44 -4.91 3.67
N ILE A 275 15.17 -3.81 3.75
CA ILE A 275 16.12 -3.57 4.85
C ILE A 275 15.34 -3.32 6.13
N TYR A 276 15.76 -3.97 7.25
CA TYR A 276 15.13 -3.82 8.56
C TYR A 276 15.18 -2.40 9.08
N ASP A 277 16.39 -1.84 9.16
CA ASP A 277 16.60 -0.48 9.64
C ASP A 277 15.92 0.54 8.70
N PRO A 278 14.85 1.22 9.16
CA PRO A 278 14.14 2.18 8.32
C PRO A 278 15.04 3.33 7.83
N ALA A 279 16.08 3.67 8.58
CA ALA A 279 17.02 4.74 8.19
C ALA A 279 17.94 4.33 7.02
N LYS A 280 18.20 3.03 6.86
CA LYS A 280 19.02 2.47 5.77
C LYS A 280 18.19 1.98 4.59
N ARG A 281 16.87 1.81 4.78
CA ARG A 281 15.96 1.36 3.71
C ARG A 281 15.94 2.37 2.57
N ILE A 282 15.95 1.89 1.32
CA ILE A 282 15.96 2.75 0.13
C ILE A 282 14.76 3.71 0.14
N SER A 283 14.99 4.98 -0.20
CA SER A 283 13.89 5.95 -0.36
C SER A 283 13.20 5.80 -1.72
N ALA A 284 11.95 6.25 -1.85
CA ALA A 284 11.25 6.26 -3.14
C ALA A 284 12.04 6.99 -4.24
N ARG A 285 12.70 8.12 -3.88
CA ARG A 285 13.55 8.89 -4.80
C ARG A 285 14.75 8.08 -5.30
N ALA A 286 15.41 7.34 -4.42
CA ALA A 286 16.55 6.51 -4.79
C ALA A 286 16.09 5.26 -5.58
N ALA A 287 14.97 4.67 -5.19
CA ALA A 287 14.39 3.51 -5.90
C ALA A 287 14.05 3.84 -7.36
N LEU A 288 13.47 5.00 -7.66
CA LEU A 288 13.17 5.43 -9.03
C LEU A 288 14.41 5.63 -9.92
N LYS A 289 15.58 5.82 -9.31
CA LYS A 289 16.88 5.94 -10.01
C LYS A 289 17.63 4.61 -10.09
N HIS A 290 17.04 3.53 -9.58
CA HIS A 290 17.70 2.23 -9.55
C HIS A 290 17.87 1.64 -10.94
N PRO A 291 19.02 0.98 -11.26
CA PRO A 291 19.30 0.39 -12.58
C PRO A 291 18.26 -0.64 -13.06
N PHE A 292 17.41 -1.15 -12.17
CA PHE A 292 16.29 -2.01 -12.52
C PHE A 292 15.34 -1.36 -13.55
N PHE A 293 15.21 -0.03 -13.52
CA PHE A 293 14.31 0.73 -14.39
C PHE A 293 14.97 1.32 -15.65
N ASP A 294 16.26 0.99 -15.95
CA ASP A 294 16.97 1.62 -17.06
C ASP A 294 16.34 1.31 -18.42
N ASN A 295 15.80 0.10 -18.60
CA ASN A 295 15.18 -0.35 -19.85
C ASN A 295 13.66 -0.14 -19.89
N LEU A 296 13.08 0.61 -18.94
CA LEU A 296 11.66 0.96 -18.96
C LEU A 296 11.46 2.22 -19.83
N ASP A 297 10.55 2.13 -20.80
CA ASP A 297 10.10 3.32 -21.53
C ASP A 297 9.23 4.20 -20.61
N LYS A 298 9.86 5.18 -20.02
CA LYS A 298 9.21 6.12 -19.09
C LYS A 298 8.30 7.12 -19.80
N ASN A 299 8.47 7.32 -21.11
CA ASN A 299 7.65 8.27 -21.89
C ASN A 299 6.26 7.69 -22.20
N SER A 300 6.12 6.37 -22.20
CA SER A 300 4.82 5.70 -22.36
C SER A 300 3.98 5.68 -21.08
N LEU A 301 4.57 6.08 -19.94
CA LEU A 301 3.90 6.10 -18.65
C LEU A 301 3.15 7.43 -18.43
N PRO A 302 2.10 7.44 -17.57
CA PRO A 302 1.44 8.68 -17.21
C PRO A 302 2.43 9.69 -16.61
N ALA A 303 2.56 10.85 -17.24
CA ALA A 303 3.42 11.90 -16.73
C ALA A 303 2.81 12.53 -15.46
N PRO A 304 3.60 12.77 -14.39
CA PRO A 304 3.15 13.59 -13.29
C PRO A 304 2.83 15.00 -13.83
N MET A 305 1.70 15.57 -13.42
CA MET A 305 1.45 16.98 -13.71
C MET A 305 2.52 17.79 -12.99
N GLU A 306 3.26 18.60 -13.74
CA GLU A 306 4.21 19.55 -13.18
C GLU A 306 3.42 20.58 -12.35
N SER A 307 3.71 20.63 -11.06
CA SER A 307 3.16 21.62 -10.14
C SER A 307 4.18 22.67 -9.82
#